data_d03ca77317d606739f1f0fa61acea725
#
_entry.id   d03ca77317d606739f1f0fa61acea725
#
_cell.length_a   1.000
_cell.length_b   1.000
_cell.length_c   1.000
_cell.angle_alpha   90.00
_cell.angle_beta   90.00
_cell.angle_gamma   90.00
#
_symmetry.space_group_name_H-M   'P 1'
#
loop_
_entity.id
_entity.type
_entity.pdbx_description
1 polymer ?
#
loop_
_entity_poly.entity_id
_entity_poly.type
_entity_poly.pdbx_seq_one_letter_code
_entity_poly.pdbx_strand_id
1 'polypeptide(L)'
;MTRFKKIFGLFLLFFLLINEKSFSDVVKEVEIEGNNRISKETIMVFGDISIGKDYNIPDINILIKKLYSTSFFSDISASIENNTLRIIVKENPIIKSIIFDGEKAKKYMEMITDLLSLRENGPFVENNIKKDINLIKEFYRSLGFYFVKIDAEIARLEKNRVNIKYLIEKGDKAKISKIFFIGDKKIREKK
;
A
#
# COMPACT_ATOMS: atom_id res chain seq x y z
N MET A 1 33.59 49.94 23.85
CA MET A 1 32.88 49.76 22.58
C MET A 1 33.64 48.95 21.52
N THR A 2 34.95 48.94 21.53
CA THR A 2 35.80 48.23 20.52
C THR A 2 35.89 46.70 20.67
N ARG A 3 35.79 46.14 21.88
CA ARG A 3 35.86 44.68 22.11
C ARG A 3 34.57 43.96 21.66
N PHE A 4 33.43 44.59 21.80
CA PHE A 4 32.14 44.02 21.39
C PHE A 4 32.02 43.88 19.85
N LYS A 5 32.53 44.86 19.11
CA LYS A 5 32.61 44.82 17.65
C LYS A 5 33.52 43.72 17.12
N LYS A 6 34.61 43.43 17.82
CA LYS A 6 35.55 42.35 17.44
C LYS A 6 34.93 40.96 17.69
N ILE A 7 34.25 40.76 18.81
CA ILE A 7 33.55 39.49 19.13
C ILE A 7 32.39 39.27 18.17
N PHE A 8 31.62 40.32 17.83
CA PHE A 8 30.53 40.22 16.85
C PHE A 8 31.05 39.90 15.44
N GLY A 9 32.18 40.49 15.03
CA GLY A 9 32.83 40.18 13.75
C GLY A 9 33.36 38.74 13.69
N LEU A 10 33.87 38.19 14.79
CA LEU A 10 34.36 36.83 14.88
C LEU A 10 33.18 35.80 14.83
N PHE A 11 32.06 36.15 15.45
CA PHE A 11 30.84 35.34 15.43
C PHE A 11 30.18 35.33 14.05
N LEU A 12 30.16 36.46 13.35
CA LEU A 12 29.70 36.59 11.98
C LEU A 12 30.58 35.78 10.99
N LEU A 13 31.91 35.82 11.20
CA LEU A 13 32.86 35.03 10.40
C LEU A 13 32.70 33.53 10.62
N PHE A 14 32.43 33.10 11.86
CA PHE A 14 32.18 31.70 12.20
C PHE A 14 30.86 31.18 11.57
N PHE A 15 29.82 32.03 11.49
CA PHE A 15 28.55 31.70 10.86
C PHE A 15 28.62 31.54 9.33
N LEU A 16 29.59 32.25 8.70
CA LEU A 16 29.88 32.15 7.26
C LEU A 16 30.66 30.87 6.88
N LEU A 17 31.24 30.17 7.86
CA LEU A 17 32.00 28.93 7.62
C LEU A 17 31.15 27.66 7.70
N ILE A 18 29.90 27.78 8.15
CA ILE A 18 28.94 26.64 8.17
C ILE A 18 28.20 26.65 6.82
N ASN A 19 28.94 26.55 5.72
CA ASN A 19 28.35 26.12 4.46
C ASN A 19 28.30 24.59 4.47
N GLU A 20 27.22 24.02 4.94
CA GLU A 20 26.91 22.61 4.65
C GLU A 20 26.83 22.48 3.12
N LYS A 21 27.90 21.94 2.52
CA LYS A 21 27.83 21.50 1.13
C LYS A 21 26.80 20.37 1.08
N SER A 22 25.62 20.66 0.59
CA SER A 22 24.72 19.63 0.12
C SER A 22 25.46 18.90 -1.00
N PHE A 23 26.04 17.73 -0.69
CA PHE A 23 26.64 16.87 -1.69
C PHE A 23 25.49 16.32 -2.53
N SER A 24 25.32 16.85 -3.71
CA SER A 24 24.55 16.26 -4.78
C SER A 24 25.51 15.41 -5.59
N ASP A 25 25.29 14.10 -5.62
CA ASP A 25 26.14 13.16 -6.34
C ASP A 25 25.51 12.82 -7.70
N VAL A 26 26.21 13.18 -8.80
CA VAL A 26 25.81 12.76 -10.16
C VAL A 26 25.92 11.26 -10.27
N VAL A 27 24.78 10.59 -10.45
CA VAL A 27 24.70 9.13 -10.58
C VAL A 27 25.22 8.71 -11.96
N LYS A 28 26.28 7.92 -11.99
CA LYS A 28 26.90 7.36 -13.19
C LYS A 28 26.47 5.92 -13.45
N GLU A 29 26.11 5.21 -12.38
CA GLU A 29 25.73 3.81 -12.41
C GLU A 29 24.54 3.53 -11.48
N VAL A 30 23.71 2.55 -11.85
CA VAL A 30 22.59 2.09 -11.03
C VAL A 30 22.73 0.59 -10.82
N GLU A 31 22.82 0.19 -9.57
CA GLU A 31 22.80 -1.22 -9.15
C GLU A 31 21.44 -1.52 -8.49
N ILE A 32 20.83 -2.65 -8.86
CA ILE A 32 19.56 -3.09 -8.28
C ILE A 32 19.71 -4.54 -7.85
N GLU A 33 19.41 -4.80 -6.58
CA GLU A 33 19.52 -6.11 -5.95
C GLU A 33 18.15 -6.55 -5.38
N GLY A 34 17.93 -7.88 -5.33
CA GLY A 34 16.72 -8.47 -4.77
C GLY A 34 15.53 -8.53 -5.73
N ASN A 35 15.68 -8.01 -6.93
CA ASN A 35 14.69 -8.16 -8.00
C ASN A 35 14.84 -9.54 -8.67
N ASN A 36 13.74 -10.31 -8.70
CA ASN A 36 13.72 -11.64 -9.29
C ASN A 36 12.84 -11.73 -10.53
N ARG A 37 11.69 -11.06 -10.51
CA ARG A 37 10.69 -11.06 -11.60
C ARG A 37 10.63 -9.75 -12.34
N ILE A 38 10.93 -8.65 -11.64
CA ILE A 38 10.84 -7.30 -12.20
C ILE A 38 12.22 -6.92 -12.68
N SER A 39 12.35 -6.59 -13.97
CA SER A 39 13.65 -6.23 -14.54
C SER A 39 14.19 -4.92 -13.98
N LYS A 40 15.50 -4.74 -14.03
CA LYS A 40 16.18 -3.50 -13.65
C LYS A 40 15.58 -2.30 -14.39
N GLU A 41 15.36 -2.43 -15.69
CA GLU A 41 14.82 -1.37 -16.54
C GLU A 41 13.40 -0.96 -16.09
N THR A 42 12.57 -1.95 -15.72
CA THR A 42 11.22 -1.69 -15.20
C THR A 42 11.28 -0.94 -13.88
N ILE A 43 12.19 -1.31 -12.98
CA ILE A 43 12.37 -0.59 -11.70
C ILE A 43 12.87 0.83 -11.95
N MET A 44 13.78 1.03 -12.89
CA MET A 44 14.24 2.37 -13.28
C MET A 44 13.09 3.24 -13.78
N VAL A 45 12.21 2.70 -14.62
CA VAL A 45 11.03 3.42 -15.11
C VAL A 45 10.08 3.76 -13.96
N PHE A 46 9.77 2.80 -13.08
CA PHE A 46 8.88 3.03 -11.94
C PHE A 46 9.41 4.08 -10.97
N GLY A 47 10.73 4.07 -10.70
CA GLY A 47 11.40 5.02 -9.82
C GLY A 47 11.69 6.37 -10.47
N ASP A 48 11.46 6.50 -11.79
CA ASP A 48 11.88 7.67 -12.58
C ASP A 48 13.39 7.94 -12.44
N ILE A 49 14.17 6.86 -12.60
CA ILE A 49 15.61 6.85 -12.39
C ILE A 49 16.34 7.09 -13.69
N SER A 50 17.24 8.07 -13.69
CA SER A 50 18.04 8.44 -14.85
C SER A 50 19.52 8.51 -14.49
N ILE A 51 20.38 7.91 -15.31
CA ILE A 51 21.84 8.06 -15.21
C ILE A 51 22.20 9.48 -15.64
N GLY A 52 23.19 10.09 -14.99
CA GLY A 52 23.62 11.47 -15.26
C GLY A 52 22.83 12.54 -14.51
N LYS A 53 21.82 12.15 -13.73
CA LYS A 53 21.05 13.04 -12.87
C LYS A 53 21.72 13.18 -11.50
N ASP A 54 21.67 14.38 -10.96
CA ASP A 54 21.99 14.69 -9.58
C ASP A 54 20.87 14.23 -8.65
N TYR A 55 21.21 13.50 -7.59
CA TYR A 55 20.26 13.04 -6.58
C TYR A 55 20.65 13.54 -5.20
N ASN A 56 19.72 14.18 -4.55
CA ASN A 56 19.80 14.56 -3.15
C ASN A 56 18.92 13.66 -2.28
N ILE A 57 18.97 13.78 -0.96
CA ILE A 57 18.15 12.96 -0.04
C ILE A 57 16.63 13.06 -0.34
N PRO A 58 16.05 14.25 -0.57
CA PRO A 58 14.66 14.38 -1.03
C PRO A 58 14.35 13.58 -2.31
N ASP A 59 15.23 13.58 -3.30
CA ASP A 59 15.03 12.84 -4.56
C ASP A 59 14.99 11.32 -4.33
N ILE A 60 15.91 10.82 -3.48
CA ILE A 60 15.92 9.40 -3.05
C ILE A 60 14.60 9.04 -2.35
N ASN A 61 14.10 9.89 -1.46
CA ASN A 61 12.83 9.65 -0.78
C ASN A 61 11.64 9.63 -1.76
N ILE A 62 11.65 10.48 -2.79
CA ILE A 62 10.63 10.50 -3.85
C ILE A 62 10.69 9.22 -4.68
N LEU A 63 11.89 8.78 -5.06
CA LEU A 63 12.14 7.53 -5.77
C LEU A 63 11.57 6.33 -4.98
N ILE A 64 11.92 6.21 -3.70
CA ILE A 64 11.42 5.15 -2.82
C ILE A 64 9.89 5.18 -2.75
N LYS A 65 9.27 6.36 -2.58
CA LYS A 65 7.80 6.51 -2.57
C LYS A 65 7.17 6.07 -3.90
N LYS A 66 7.76 6.43 -5.04
CA LYS A 66 7.28 5.99 -6.36
C LYS A 66 7.30 4.46 -6.47
N LEU A 67 8.40 3.82 -6.07
CA LEU A 67 8.50 2.37 -6.08
C LEU A 67 7.48 1.69 -5.14
N TYR A 68 7.29 2.21 -3.91
CA TYR A 68 6.25 1.69 -3.00
C TYR A 68 4.83 1.85 -3.56
N SER A 69 4.55 2.95 -4.27
CA SER A 69 3.22 3.19 -4.84
C SER A 69 2.80 2.15 -5.87
N THR A 70 3.75 1.44 -6.47
CA THR A 70 3.47 0.33 -7.40
C THR A 70 2.92 -0.91 -6.72
N SER A 71 3.08 -1.02 -5.40
CA SER A 71 2.75 -2.21 -4.60
C SER A 71 3.53 -3.48 -4.97
N PHE A 72 4.50 -3.42 -5.87
CA PHE A 72 5.30 -4.59 -6.24
C PHE A 72 6.35 -4.96 -5.19
N PHE A 73 6.69 -4.04 -4.29
CA PHE A 73 7.76 -4.22 -3.32
C PHE A 73 7.25 -4.13 -1.89
N SER A 74 7.69 -5.05 -1.05
CA SER A 74 7.42 -5.06 0.40
C SER A 74 8.46 -4.27 1.19
N ASP A 75 9.67 -4.17 0.65
CA ASP A 75 10.76 -3.41 1.24
C ASP A 75 11.64 -2.79 0.16
N ILE A 76 12.12 -1.57 0.41
CA ILE A 76 12.94 -0.81 -0.52
C ILE A 76 13.91 0.02 0.29
N SER A 77 15.19 -0.11 -0.01
CA SER A 77 16.22 0.81 0.44
C SER A 77 17.02 1.35 -0.75
N ALA A 78 17.48 2.58 -0.65
CA ALA A 78 18.30 3.20 -1.67
C ALA A 78 19.38 4.06 -1.03
N SER A 79 20.60 3.98 -1.56
CA SER A 79 21.75 4.79 -1.15
C SER A 79 22.58 5.18 -2.37
N ILE A 80 23.37 6.23 -2.24
CA ILE A 80 24.36 6.63 -3.24
C ILE A 80 25.74 6.53 -2.62
N GLU A 81 26.60 5.77 -3.26
CA GLU A 81 28.01 5.62 -2.89
C GLU A 81 28.88 5.66 -4.15
N ASN A 82 29.91 6.49 -4.15
CA ASN A 82 30.87 6.61 -5.28
C ASN A 82 30.19 6.81 -6.65
N ASN A 83 29.16 7.69 -6.72
CA ASN A 83 28.38 7.96 -7.92
C ASN A 83 27.53 6.76 -8.43
N THR A 84 27.39 5.69 -7.62
CA THR A 84 26.52 4.53 -7.89
C THR A 84 25.27 4.63 -7.03
N LEU A 85 24.10 4.64 -7.66
CA LEU A 85 22.81 4.53 -6.97
C LEU A 85 22.54 3.04 -6.76
N ARG A 86 22.65 2.58 -5.52
CA ARG A 86 22.32 1.21 -5.14
C ARG A 86 20.91 1.15 -4.58
N ILE A 87 20.07 0.27 -5.14
CA ILE A 87 18.69 0.04 -4.74
C ILE A 87 18.54 -1.42 -4.38
N ILE A 88 18.10 -1.70 -3.16
CA ILE A 88 17.81 -3.05 -2.70
C ILE A 88 16.30 -3.16 -2.55
N VAL A 89 15.69 -4.15 -3.22
CA VAL A 89 14.25 -4.36 -3.19
C VAL A 89 13.90 -5.76 -2.69
N LYS A 90 12.72 -5.87 -2.08
CA LYS A 90 12.10 -7.16 -1.79
C LYS A 90 10.73 -7.19 -2.45
N GLU A 91 10.57 -8.10 -3.42
CA GLU A 91 9.32 -8.20 -4.16
C GLU A 91 8.17 -8.78 -3.32
N ASN A 92 6.99 -8.18 -3.43
CA ASN A 92 5.75 -8.78 -2.93
C ASN A 92 5.42 -10.07 -3.69
N PRO A 93 4.84 -11.09 -3.04
CA PRO A 93 4.32 -12.26 -3.74
C PRO A 93 3.27 -11.85 -4.80
N ILE A 94 3.10 -12.72 -5.80
CA ILE A 94 2.00 -12.58 -6.77
C ILE A 94 0.82 -13.46 -6.35
N ILE A 95 -0.37 -12.92 -6.42
CA ILE A 95 -1.60 -13.65 -6.18
C ILE A 95 -1.85 -14.57 -7.39
N LYS A 96 -1.82 -15.88 -7.15
CA LYS A 96 -2.10 -16.88 -8.20
C LYS A 96 -3.60 -17.10 -8.37
N SER A 97 -4.34 -17.16 -7.26
CA SER A 97 -5.80 -17.36 -7.28
C SER A 97 -6.46 -16.74 -6.06
N ILE A 98 -7.72 -16.32 -6.25
CA ILE A 98 -8.60 -15.86 -5.18
C ILE A 98 -9.83 -16.76 -5.20
N ILE A 99 -10.16 -17.39 -4.06
CA ILE A 99 -11.26 -18.34 -3.90
C ILE A 99 -12.22 -17.81 -2.85
N PHE A 100 -13.53 -17.93 -3.10
CA PHE A 100 -14.60 -17.59 -2.17
C PHE A 100 -15.25 -18.87 -1.68
N ASP A 101 -14.87 -19.34 -0.49
CA ASP A 101 -15.45 -20.50 0.15
C ASP A 101 -16.71 -20.08 0.94
N GLY A 102 -17.81 -20.83 0.77
CA GLY A 102 -19.13 -20.50 1.36
C GLY A 102 -20.04 -19.67 0.44
N GLU A 103 -19.56 -19.17 -0.72
CA GLU A 103 -20.41 -18.57 -1.76
C GLU A 103 -20.53 -19.49 -2.98
N LYS A 104 -21.77 -19.73 -3.43
CA LYS A 104 -22.05 -20.57 -4.60
C LYS A 104 -22.62 -19.78 -5.79
N ALA A 105 -23.12 -18.57 -5.53
CA ALA A 105 -23.71 -17.74 -6.57
C ALA A 105 -22.63 -17.05 -7.38
N LYS A 106 -22.43 -17.48 -8.62
CA LYS A 106 -21.42 -16.93 -9.54
C LYS A 106 -21.52 -15.40 -9.66
N LYS A 107 -22.75 -14.87 -9.77
CA LYS A 107 -23.01 -13.43 -9.81
C LYS A 107 -22.41 -12.69 -8.60
N TYR A 108 -22.54 -13.25 -7.39
CA TYR A 108 -22.00 -12.62 -6.18
C TYR A 108 -20.46 -12.71 -6.14
N MET A 109 -19.91 -13.83 -6.58
CA MET A 109 -18.43 -13.96 -6.68
C MET A 109 -17.85 -12.93 -7.65
N GLU A 110 -18.47 -12.71 -8.81
CA GLU A 110 -18.07 -11.69 -9.78
C GLU A 110 -18.15 -10.28 -9.15
N MET A 111 -19.29 -9.94 -8.55
CA MET A 111 -19.47 -8.64 -7.90
C MET A 111 -18.46 -8.39 -6.77
N ILE A 112 -18.18 -9.40 -5.94
CA ILE A 112 -17.18 -9.32 -4.88
C ILE A 112 -15.78 -9.12 -5.49
N THR A 113 -15.43 -9.90 -6.50
CA THR A 113 -14.15 -9.79 -7.20
C THR A 113 -13.89 -8.38 -7.69
N ASP A 114 -14.92 -7.70 -8.23
CA ASP A 114 -14.81 -6.32 -8.71
C ASP A 114 -14.57 -5.30 -7.58
N LEU A 115 -15.03 -5.59 -6.38
CA LEU A 115 -14.86 -4.74 -5.21
C LEU A 115 -13.49 -4.85 -4.56
N LEU A 116 -12.82 -6.02 -4.67
CA LEU A 116 -11.57 -6.27 -3.97
C LEU A 116 -10.46 -5.31 -4.39
N SER A 117 -9.56 -5.01 -3.46
CA SER A 117 -8.31 -4.30 -3.72
C SER A 117 -7.24 -5.24 -4.28
N LEU A 118 -7.25 -6.50 -3.84
CA LEU A 118 -6.37 -7.55 -4.32
C LEU A 118 -6.93 -8.19 -5.59
N ARG A 119 -6.06 -8.50 -6.55
CA ARG A 119 -6.42 -9.07 -7.86
C ARG A 119 -5.54 -10.26 -8.18
N GLU A 120 -6.08 -11.26 -8.86
CA GLU A 120 -5.26 -12.34 -9.44
C GLU A 120 -4.22 -11.76 -10.40
N ASN A 121 -3.05 -12.36 -10.40
CA ASN A 121 -1.85 -11.90 -11.10
C ASN A 121 -1.29 -10.54 -10.64
N GLY A 122 -1.89 -9.93 -9.64
CA GLY A 122 -1.40 -8.70 -9.00
C GLY A 122 -0.51 -8.98 -7.79
N PRO A 123 0.17 -7.95 -7.25
CA PRO A 123 0.98 -8.05 -6.04
C PRO A 123 0.12 -8.29 -4.80
N PHE A 124 0.61 -9.15 -3.92
CA PHE A 124 -0.02 -9.41 -2.64
C PHE A 124 0.47 -8.41 -1.58
N VAL A 125 -0.39 -7.50 -1.19
CA VAL A 125 -0.15 -6.56 -0.09
C VAL A 125 -0.98 -7.01 1.11
N GLU A 126 -0.33 -7.49 2.17
CA GLU A 126 -0.99 -8.12 3.32
C GLU A 126 -2.04 -7.21 3.99
N ASN A 127 -1.76 -5.91 4.09
CA ASN A 127 -2.68 -4.93 4.67
C ASN A 127 -4.01 -4.80 3.89
N ASN A 128 -4.02 -5.15 2.61
CA ASN A 128 -5.23 -5.10 1.79
C ASN A 128 -6.21 -6.24 2.11
N ILE A 129 -5.77 -7.34 2.77
CA ILE A 129 -6.67 -8.42 3.22
C ILE A 129 -7.76 -7.85 4.16
N LYS A 130 -7.38 -7.04 5.15
CA LYS A 130 -8.35 -6.44 6.08
C LYS A 130 -9.33 -5.52 5.37
N LYS A 131 -8.85 -4.76 4.39
CA LYS A 131 -9.68 -3.89 3.57
C LYS A 131 -10.69 -4.72 2.76
N ASP A 132 -10.23 -5.76 2.12
CA ASP A 132 -11.07 -6.64 1.29
C ASP A 132 -12.11 -7.39 2.13
N ILE A 133 -11.73 -7.90 3.32
CA ILE A 133 -12.69 -8.49 4.28
C ILE A 133 -13.82 -7.50 4.61
N ASN A 134 -13.49 -6.23 4.85
CA ASN A 134 -14.51 -5.22 5.14
C ASN A 134 -15.40 -4.93 3.93
N LEU A 135 -14.84 -4.84 2.73
CA LEU A 135 -15.62 -4.67 1.50
C LEU A 135 -16.60 -5.83 1.27
N ILE A 136 -16.15 -7.07 1.50
CA ILE A 136 -17.01 -8.26 1.40
C ILE A 136 -18.13 -8.21 2.47
N LYS A 137 -17.81 -7.82 3.72
CA LYS A 137 -18.81 -7.65 4.78
C LYS A 137 -19.87 -6.62 4.41
N GLU A 138 -19.44 -5.45 3.92
CA GLU A 138 -20.37 -4.39 3.49
C GLU A 138 -21.27 -4.86 2.32
N PHE A 139 -20.69 -5.58 1.36
CA PHE A 139 -21.45 -6.18 0.27
C PHE A 139 -22.58 -7.08 0.80
N TYR A 140 -22.28 -8.03 1.70
CA TYR A 140 -23.31 -8.92 2.24
C TYR A 140 -24.32 -8.21 3.14
N ARG A 141 -23.88 -7.19 3.91
CA ARG A 141 -24.79 -6.35 4.71
C ARG A 141 -25.79 -5.61 3.85
N SER A 142 -25.36 -5.11 2.69
CA SER A 142 -26.27 -4.46 1.73
C SER A 142 -27.35 -5.40 1.19
N LEU A 143 -27.09 -6.71 1.18
CA LEU A 143 -28.03 -7.76 0.82
C LEU A 143 -28.93 -8.23 1.99
N GLY A 144 -28.72 -7.68 3.21
CA GLY A 144 -29.45 -8.00 4.42
C GLY A 144 -28.84 -9.08 5.31
N PHE A 145 -27.60 -9.53 5.04
CA PHE A 145 -26.87 -10.48 5.87
C PHE A 145 -26.01 -9.73 6.91
N TYR A 146 -26.64 -9.20 7.96
CA TYR A 146 -25.97 -8.34 8.93
C TYR A 146 -24.96 -9.07 9.83
N PHE A 147 -25.12 -10.38 10.03
CA PHE A 147 -24.29 -11.22 10.88
C PHE A 147 -23.25 -12.01 10.11
N VAL A 148 -22.97 -11.63 8.86
CA VAL A 148 -21.96 -12.29 8.03
C VAL A 148 -20.58 -12.24 8.70
N LYS A 149 -19.91 -13.39 8.73
CA LYS A 149 -18.52 -13.52 9.16
C LYS A 149 -17.67 -13.77 7.93
N ILE A 150 -16.58 -13.02 7.82
CA ILE A 150 -15.60 -13.17 6.75
C ILE A 150 -14.25 -13.32 7.39
N ASP A 151 -13.50 -14.32 6.95
CA ASP A 151 -12.09 -14.53 7.29
C ASP A 151 -11.29 -14.82 6.02
N ALA A 152 -9.97 -14.85 6.11
CA ALA A 152 -9.09 -15.11 4.97
C ALA A 152 -7.95 -16.05 5.36
N GLU A 153 -7.74 -17.08 4.52
CA GLU A 153 -6.59 -17.97 4.57
C GLU A 153 -5.64 -17.65 3.42
N ILE A 154 -4.34 -17.51 3.73
CA ILE A 154 -3.29 -17.25 2.76
C ILE A 154 -2.36 -18.45 2.68
N ALA A 155 -2.36 -19.13 1.56
CA ALA A 155 -1.44 -20.24 1.28
C ALA A 155 -0.24 -19.71 0.47
N ARG A 156 0.95 -19.75 1.07
CA ARG A 156 2.21 -19.38 0.40
C ARG A 156 2.66 -20.55 -0.49
N LEU A 157 3.03 -20.22 -1.72
CA LEU A 157 3.45 -21.17 -2.75
C LEU A 157 4.91 -20.90 -3.14
N GLU A 158 5.50 -21.85 -3.87
CA GLU A 158 6.80 -21.64 -4.49
C GLU A 158 6.82 -20.45 -5.47
N LYS A 159 8.03 -19.99 -5.80
CA LYS A 159 8.28 -18.88 -6.74
C LYS A 159 7.58 -17.56 -6.32
N ASN A 160 7.60 -17.28 -5.01
CA ASN A 160 7.04 -16.06 -4.42
C ASN A 160 5.60 -15.78 -4.87
N ARG A 161 4.71 -16.77 -4.74
CA ARG A 161 3.28 -16.70 -5.06
C ARG A 161 2.42 -17.02 -3.85
N VAL A 162 1.16 -16.58 -3.89
CA VAL A 162 0.15 -16.89 -2.86
C VAL A 162 -1.19 -17.24 -3.49
N ASN A 163 -1.95 -18.10 -2.80
CA ASN A 163 -3.39 -18.22 -3.00
C ASN A 163 -4.09 -17.56 -1.81
N ILE A 164 -5.20 -16.89 -2.07
CA ILE A 164 -6.06 -16.28 -1.07
C ILE A 164 -7.40 -17.03 -1.09
N LYS A 165 -7.89 -17.45 0.07
CA LYS A 165 -9.21 -18.02 0.22
C LYS A 165 -9.99 -17.20 1.24
N TYR A 166 -11.06 -16.52 0.80
CA TYR A 166 -12.00 -15.84 1.69
C TYR A 166 -13.06 -16.83 2.14
N LEU A 167 -13.15 -17.03 3.46
CA LEU A 167 -14.16 -17.89 4.10
C LEU A 167 -15.39 -17.03 4.41
N ILE A 168 -16.55 -17.41 3.87
CA ILE A 168 -17.78 -16.63 3.93
C ILE A 168 -18.86 -17.40 4.66
N GLU A 169 -19.18 -16.99 5.89
CA GLU A 169 -20.31 -17.50 6.66
C GLU A 169 -21.42 -16.44 6.67
N LYS A 170 -22.39 -16.57 5.76
CA LYS A 170 -23.42 -15.53 5.57
C LYS A 170 -24.36 -15.38 6.77
N GLY A 171 -24.66 -16.48 7.48
CA GLY A 171 -25.73 -16.52 8.47
C GLY A 171 -27.11 -16.29 7.86
N ASP A 172 -28.09 -16.02 8.72
CA ASP A 172 -29.46 -15.76 8.30
C ASP A 172 -29.64 -14.31 7.80
N LYS A 173 -30.52 -14.16 6.81
CA LYS A 173 -30.92 -12.85 6.33
C LYS A 173 -31.83 -12.17 7.35
N ALA A 174 -31.53 -10.92 7.71
CA ALA A 174 -32.37 -10.17 8.63
C ALA A 174 -33.78 -9.96 8.08
N LYS A 175 -34.78 -10.13 8.96
CA LYS A 175 -36.18 -9.89 8.67
C LYS A 175 -36.76 -8.92 9.69
N ILE A 176 -37.62 -8.00 9.26
CA ILE A 176 -38.36 -7.14 10.18
C ILE A 176 -39.43 -8.04 10.85
N SER A 177 -39.29 -8.25 12.16
CA SER A 177 -40.24 -9.03 12.94
C SER A 177 -41.42 -8.19 13.42
N LYS A 178 -41.20 -6.92 13.74
CA LYS A 178 -42.23 -6.02 14.28
C LYS A 178 -41.86 -4.55 14.08
N ILE A 179 -42.84 -3.73 13.74
CA ILE A 179 -42.72 -2.28 13.62
C ILE A 179 -43.56 -1.64 14.73
N PHE A 180 -42.98 -0.77 15.55
CA PHE A 180 -43.67 0.00 16.58
C PHE A 180 -43.69 1.46 16.17
N PHE A 181 -44.83 2.11 16.28
CA PHE A 181 -44.99 3.55 16.14
C PHE A 181 -45.04 4.18 17.54
N ILE A 182 -44.10 5.07 17.84
CA ILE A 182 -44.03 5.78 19.11
C ILE A 182 -44.35 7.26 18.83
N GLY A 183 -45.31 7.83 19.54
CA GLY A 183 -45.74 9.23 19.42
C GLY A 183 -47.26 9.38 19.45
N ASP A 184 -47.78 10.63 19.23
CA ASP A 184 -49.21 10.90 19.14
C ASP A 184 -49.81 10.14 17.95
N LYS A 185 -50.62 9.11 18.26
CA LYS A 185 -51.22 8.22 17.29
C LYS A 185 -52.37 8.92 16.53
N LYS A 186 -52.08 9.58 15.42
CA LYS A 186 -53.08 10.03 14.45
C LYS A 186 -53.45 8.91 13.44
N ILE A 187 -52.71 7.78 13.43
CA ILE A 187 -52.91 6.66 12.52
C ILE A 187 -53.33 5.44 13.33
N ARG A 188 -54.44 4.82 13.01
CA ARG A 188 -54.90 3.53 13.61
C ARG A 188 -54.06 2.39 13.06
N GLU A 189 -53.50 1.56 13.94
CA GLU A 189 -52.89 0.30 13.54
C GLU A 189 -54.00 -0.60 12.95
N LYS A 190 -53.91 -0.94 11.68
CA LYS A 190 -54.71 -2.07 11.13
C LYS A 190 -54.03 -3.34 11.58
N LYS A 191 -54.81 -4.20 12.28
CA LYS A 191 -54.44 -5.57 12.60
C LYS A 191 -54.27 -6.40 11.34
#